data_626eb42ff7d9fe172776483e849b67f0
#
_entry.id   626eb42ff7d9fe172776483e849b67f0
#
_cell.length_a   1.000
_cell.length_b   1.000
_cell.length_c   1.000
_cell.angle_alpha   90.00
_cell.angle_beta   90.00
_cell.angle_gamma   90.00
#
_symmetry.space_group_name_H-M   'P 1'
#
loop_
_entity.id
_entity.type
_entity.pdbx_description
1 polymer ?
#
loop_
_entity_poly.entity_id
_entity_poly.type
_entity_poly.pdbx_seq_one_letter_code
_entity_poly.pdbx_strand_id
1 'polypeptide(L)'
;LSDVVSKDLELHCEKEEEYSVYKIAFQANHPFGNQLFQEWNNQYTNHVGFLEESQQIVETTPMEIHSLKHDLLMEMWKDCKNNKNSFMEKYGYVEWSVLRSFNQSPMFLQILSIMNMSSPAISFILPFLFFILPFLILKIRGIPINFQDYVVILQQVTKNHFIGKMISCFTNMSFQNIVSTLLMGGLYFYQMYNNVISCMRFYDNIHKVNHYLCTLKEYLDKTSNRMIQFV
;
A
#
# COMPACT_ATOMS: atom_id res chain seq x y z
N LEU A 1 29.30 7.40 29.30
CA LEU A 1 28.92 7.11 30.70
C LEU A 1 28.78 5.60 30.85
N SER A 2 29.20 5.03 32.02
CA SER A 2 28.86 3.65 32.32
C SER A 2 27.35 3.53 32.59
N ASP A 3 26.76 2.38 32.29
CA ASP A 3 25.32 2.13 32.51
C ASP A 3 24.92 2.37 33.99
N VAL A 4 25.80 2.09 34.90
CA VAL A 4 25.60 2.31 36.34
C VAL A 4 25.45 3.81 36.65
N VAL A 5 26.35 4.64 36.15
CA VAL A 5 26.32 6.11 36.38
C VAL A 5 25.11 6.75 35.70
N SER A 6 24.77 6.29 34.51
CA SER A 6 23.58 6.76 33.79
C SER A 6 22.29 6.46 34.54
N LYS A 7 22.23 5.28 35.16
CA LYS A 7 21.09 4.84 35.97
C LYS A 7 21.02 5.58 37.30
N ASP A 8 22.14 5.78 37.96
CA ASP A 8 22.22 6.51 39.23
C ASP A 8 21.87 7.99 39.09
N LEU A 9 22.15 8.57 37.91
CA LEU A 9 21.79 9.96 37.59
C LEU A 9 20.36 10.10 37.05
N GLU A 10 19.65 9.01 36.87
CA GLU A 10 18.27 8.97 36.30
C GLU A 10 18.13 9.76 34.98
N LEU A 11 19.22 9.76 34.17
CA LEU A 11 19.25 10.53 32.93
C LEU A 11 18.20 10.04 31.94
N HIS A 12 18.01 8.71 31.85
CA HIS A 12 17.06 8.06 31.01
C HIS A 12 16.35 6.92 31.75
N CYS A 13 15.04 6.81 31.58
CA CYS A 13 14.24 5.70 32.10
C CYS A 13 13.66 4.86 30.94
N GLU A 14 13.76 3.54 31.06
CA GLU A 14 13.26 2.60 30.05
C GLU A 14 11.73 2.55 29.98
N LYS A 15 11.04 2.92 31.08
CA LYS A 15 9.58 2.92 31.14
C LYS A 15 9.00 4.29 30.80
N GLU A 16 8.02 4.33 29.93
CA GLU A 16 7.37 5.57 29.49
C GLU A 16 6.75 6.39 30.64
N GLU A 17 6.40 5.74 31.75
CA GLU A 17 5.74 6.34 32.92
C GLU A 17 6.74 6.93 33.95
N GLU A 18 8.02 6.63 33.86
CA GLU A 18 9.03 7.12 34.78
C GLU A 18 9.60 8.48 34.32
N TYR A 19 9.82 9.38 35.27
CA TYR A 19 10.43 10.69 35.02
C TYR A 19 11.95 10.52 34.92
N SER A 20 12.51 10.97 33.79
CA SER A 20 13.97 11.08 33.62
C SER A 20 14.38 12.55 33.59
N VAL A 21 15.66 12.83 33.98
CA VAL A 21 16.20 14.19 33.96
C VAL A 21 16.07 14.81 32.56
N TYR A 22 16.39 14.08 31.51
CA TYR A 22 16.29 14.59 30.15
C TYR A 22 14.84 14.86 29.74
N LYS A 23 13.89 14.03 30.16
CA LYS A 23 12.46 14.22 29.84
C LYS A 23 11.91 15.50 30.48
N ILE A 24 12.35 15.79 31.73
CA ILE A 24 11.95 17.00 32.45
C ILE A 24 12.63 18.23 31.86
N ALA A 25 13.95 18.15 31.60
CA ALA A 25 14.73 19.28 31.12
C ALA A 25 14.35 19.71 29.70
N PHE A 26 14.13 18.77 28.78
CA PHE A 26 13.93 19.06 27.38
C PHE A 26 12.47 18.97 26.94
N GLN A 27 11.58 18.41 27.77
CA GLN A 27 10.14 18.33 27.54
C GLN A 27 9.77 17.89 26.11
N ALA A 28 10.44 16.84 25.60
CA ALA A 28 10.18 16.36 24.26
C ALA A 28 8.74 15.85 24.13
N ASN A 29 7.94 16.52 23.33
CA ASN A 29 6.52 16.25 23.14
C ASN A 29 6.23 15.19 22.06
N HIS A 30 7.27 14.55 21.50
CA HIS A 30 7.11 13.57 20.43
C HIS A 30 8.07 12.38 20.58
N PRO A 31 7.69 11.21 20.03
CA PRO A 31 8.42 9.96 20.21
C PRO A 31 9.88 9.99 19.69
N PHE A 32 10.17 10.74 18.63
CA PHE A 32 11.53 10.86 18.10
C PHE A 32 12.47 11.57 19.10
N GLY A 33 11.99 12.61 19.78
CA GLY A 33 12.75 13.29 20.83
C GLY A 33 13.08 12.35 22.00
N ASN A 34 12.11 11.54 22.41
CA ASN A 34 12.33 10.55 23.46
C ASN A 34 13.37 9.48 23.08
N GLN A 35 13.43 9.07 21.81
CA GLN A 35 14.46 8.14 21.33
C GLN A 35 15.85 8.78 21.33
N LEU A 36 15.94 10.06 21.00
CA LEU A 36 17.22 10.79 21.01
C LEU A 36 17.86 10.85 22.40
N PHE A 37 17.06 10.92 23.46
CA PHE A 37 17.61 10.92 24.83
C PHE A 37 18.34 9.62 25.19
N GLN A 38 17.95 8.49 24.62
CA GLN A 38 18.66 7.22 24.78
C GLN A 38 20.05 7.28 24.15
N GLU A 39 20.17 7.92 22.99
CA GLU A 39 21.43 8.07 22.28
C GLU A 39 22.34 9.10 22.96
N TRP A 40 21.79 10.20 23.45
CA TRP A 40 22.55 11.21 24.19
C TRP A 40 23.19 10.68 25.45
N ASN A 41 22.59 9.73 26.12
CA ASN A 41 23.15 9.06 27.27
C ASN A 41 24.52 8.42 26.96
N ASN A 42 24.75 8.01 25.72
CA ASN A 42 26.00 7.41 25.27
C ASN A 42 27.02 8.43 24.73
N GLN A 43 26.61 9.69 24.50
CA GLN A 43 27.39 10.74 23.85
C GLN A 43 27.74 11.89 24.81
N TYR A 44 27.94 11.59 26.05
CA TYR A 44 28.34 12.59 27.04
C TYR A 44 29.76 13.10 26.78
N THR A 45 29.94 14.44 26.83
CA THR A 45 31.23 15.12 26.71
C THR A 45 31.43 16.10 27.87
N ASN A 46 32.71 16.22 28.34
CA ASN A 46 33.14 17.22 29.32
C ASN A 46 34.07 18.27 28.70
N HIS A 47 34.17 18.30 27.36
CA HIS A 47 35.01 19.26 26.65
C HIS A 47 34.37 20.65 26.68
N VAL A 48 34.94 21.56 27.46
CA VAL A 48 34.38 22.90 27.73
C VAL A 48 34.12 23.68 26.43
N GLY A 49 35.11 23.74 25.53
CA GLY A 49 34.97 24.47 24.26
C GLY A 49 33.81 23.95 23.39
N PHE A 50 33.63 22.63 23.33
CA PHE A 50 32.51 22.04 22.61
C PHE A 50 31.14 22.41 23.24
N LEU A 51 31.07 22.46 24.56
CA LEU A 51 29.87 22.83 25.29
C LEU A 51 29.52 24.31 25.08
N GLU A 52 30.52 25.21 25.14
CA GLU A 52 30.35 26.64 24.89
C GLU A 52 29.89 26.93 23.45
N GLU A 53 30.51 26.30 22.43
CA GLU A 53 30.11 26.41 21.05
C GLU A 53 28.70 25.88 20.85
N SER A 54 28.33 24.74 21.46
CA SER A 54 27.00 24.17 21.41
C SER A 54 25.94 25.10 22.01
N GLN A 55 26.24 25.73 23.15
CA GLN A 55 25.33 26.72 23.77
C GLN A 55 25.15 27.93 22.87
N GLN A 56 26.19 28.44 22.26
CA GLN A 56 26.12 29.58 21.34
C GLN A 56 25.25 29.23 20.13
N ILE A 57 25.35 28.04 19.57
CA ILE A 57 24.49 27.58 18.46
C ILE A 57 23.02 27.54 18.90
N VAL A 58 22.73 27.00 20.08
CA VAL A 58 21.35 26.93 20.59
C VAL A 58 20.77 28.33 20.82
N GLU A 59 21.56 29.27 21.40
CA GLU A 59 21.11 30.65 21.64
C GLU A 59 20.84 31.46 20.35
N THR A 60 21.66 31.22 19.32
CA THR A 60 21.54 31.93 18.03
C THR A 60 20.52 31.33 17.10
N THR A 61 20.05 30.12 17.38
CA THR A 61 19.08 29.44 16.51
C THR A 61 17.66 29.90 16.80
N PRO A 62 16.93 30.46 15.82
CA PRO A 62 15.55 30.86 16.03
C PRO A 62 14.67 29.63 16.32
N MET A 63 13.98 29.65 17.45
CA MET A 63 12.98 28.62 17.80
C MET A 63 11.70 28.80 17.01
N GLU A 64 11.68 28.42 15.75
CA GLU A 64 10.43 28.26 15.01
C GLU A 64 9.82 26.90 15.32
N ILE A 65 8.74 26.90 16.09
CA ILE A 65 7.94 25.70 16.38
C ILE A 65 7.08 25.41 15.14
N HIS A 66 7.61 24.65 14.22
CA HIS A 66 6.78 24.12 13.15
C HIS A 66 5.99 22.92 13.68
N SER A 67 4.67 22.95 13.55
CA SER A 67 3.82 21.78 13.82
C SER A 67 4.09 20.71 12.74
N LEU A 68 5.00 19.80 13.02
CA LEU A 68 5.26 18.65 12.16
C LEU A 68 4.27 17.54 12.53
N LYS A 69 3.77 16.83 11.54
CA LYS A 69 2.82 15.70 11.73
C LYS A 69 3.58 14.43 12.16
N HIS A 70 4.17 14.46 13.36
CA HIS A 70 4.99 13.35 13.87
C HIS A 70 4.19 12.05 14.01
N ASP A 71 2.94 12.11 14.43
CA ASP A 71 2.09 10.92 14.64
C ASP A 71 1.90 10.13 13.35
N LEU A 72 1.69 10.81 12.22
CA LEU A 72 1.53 10.18 10.92
C LEU A 72 2.83 9.49 10.45
N LEU A 73 3.98 10.12 10.71
CA LEU A 73 5.28 9.52 10.40
C LEU A 73 5.57 8.30 11.28
N MET A 74 5.18 8.32 12.54
CA MET A 74 5.30 7.18 13.44
C MET A 74 4.37 6.03 13.02
N GLU A 75 3.16 6.33 12.57
CA GLU A 75 2.24 5.34 12.02
C GLU A 75 2.84 4.67 10.77
N MET A 76 3.37 5.50 9.84
CA MET A 76 4.06 5.01 8.65
C MET A 76 5.24 4.11 9.01
N TRP A 77 6.08 4.52 9.97
CA TRP A 77 7.23 3.74 10.43
C TRP A 77 6.83 2.41 11.02
N LYS A 78 5.78 2.38 11.86
CA LYS A 78 5.22 1.15 12.43
C LYS A 78 4.68 0.23 11.35
N ASP A 79 3.93 0.76 10.39
CA ASP A 79 3.41 -0.01 9.25
C ASP A 79 4.55 -0.64 8.42
N CYS A 80 5.61 0.11 8.13
CA CYS A 80 6.75 -0.38 7.37
C CYS A 80 7.59 -1.41 8.14
N LYS A 81 7.81 -1.20 9.44
CA LYS A 81 8.67 -2.05 10.27
C LYS A 81 8.02 -3.38 10.63
N ASN A 82 6.75 -3.36 11.01
CA ASN A 82 6.04 -4.53 11.51
C ASN A 82 5.57 -5.48 10.41
N ASN A 83 5.41 -4.99 9.19
CA ASN A 83 4.74 -5.71 8.11
C ASN A 83 5.52 -5.68 6.78
N LYS A 84 6.82 -6.04 6.79
CA LYS A 84 7.62 -6.05 5.55
C LYS A 84 6.97 -6.82 4.40
N ASN A 85 6.41 -8.00 4.67
CA ASN A 85 5.76 -8.83 3.65
C ASN A 85 4.37 -8.28 3.28
N SER A 86 3.60 -7.79 4.27
CA SER A 86 2.27 -7.25 4.02
C SER A 86 2.32 -5.88 3.32
N PHE A 87 3.42 -5.13 3.43
CA PHE A 87 3.60 -3.90 2.67
C PHE A 87 3.68 -4.18 1.17
N MET A 88 4.47 -5.17 0.76
CA MET A 88 4.59 -5.56 -0.65
C MET A 88 3.25 -6.07 -1.23
N GLU A 89 2.52 -6.89 -0.48
CA GLU A 89 1.20 -7.39 -0.84
C GLU A 89 0.16 -6.27 -0.98
N LYS A 90 0.13 -5.35 -0.02
CA LYS A 90 -0.81 -4.21 -0.02
C LYS A 90 -0.67 -3.31 -1.26
N TYR A 91 0.52 -3.19 -1.80
CA TYR A 91 0.83 -2.29 -2.92
C TYR A 91 1.03 -3.00 -4.25
N GLY A 92 0.74 -4.31 -4.30
CA GLY A 92 0.79 -5.10 -5.52
C GLY A 92 2.18 -5.23 -6.12
N TYR A 93 3.25 -5.17 -5.31
CA TYR A 93 4.60 -5.43 -5.75
C TYR A 93 4.75 -6.86 -6.24
N VAL A 94 5.51 -7.05 -7.32
CA VAL A 94 5.75 -8.36 -7.89
C VAL A 94 6.85 -9.07 -7.08
N GLU A 95 6.52 -10.24 -6.53
CA GLU A 95 7.45 -11.04 -5.70
C GLU A 95 8.35 -11.94 -6.53
N TRP A 96 8.01 -12.21 -7.78
CA TRP A 96 8.79 -13.06 -8.69
C TRP A 96 10.20 -12.52 -8.86
N SER A 97 11.21 -13.36 -8.58
CA SER A 97 12.63 -12.99 -8.60
C SER A 97 13.07 -12.37 -9.93
N VAL A 98 12.53 -12.86 -11.06
CA VAL A 98 12.83 -12.38 -12.42
C VAL A 98 12.25 -10.97 -12.68
N LEU A 99 11.08 -10.68 -12.13
CA LEU A 99 10.37 -9.42 -12.37
C LEU A 99 10.57 -8.41 -11.25
N ARG A 100 11.23 -8.79 -10.16
CA ARG A 100 11.44 -7.94 -8.98
C ARG A 100 12.17 -6.64 -9.29
N SER A 101 13.08 -6.64 -10.27
CA SER A 101 13.80 -5.44 -10.72
C SER A 101 12.87 -4.38 -11.31
N PHE A 102 11.75 -4.79 -11.92
CA PHE A 102 10.77 -3.85 -12.48
C PHE A 102 10.01 -3.05 -11.41
N ASN A 103 9.95 -3.52 -10.16
CA ASN A 103 9.36 -2.75 -9.05
C ASN A 103 10.08 -1.41 -8.79
N GLN A 104 11.30 -1.23 -9.30
CA GLN A 104 12.04 0.03 -9.23
C GLN A 104 11.63 1.02 -10.33
N SER A 105 10.91 0.56 -11.34
CA SER A 105 10.45 1.41 -12.45
C SER A 105 9.11 2.05 -12.13
N PRO A 106 9.01 3.41 -12.07
CA PRO A 106 7.75 4.10 -11.82
C PRO A 106 6.70 3.80 -12.90
N MET A 107 7.12 3.65 -14.15
CA MET A 107 6.22 3.32 -15.26
C MET A 107 5.61 1.93 -15.11
N PHE A 108 6.39 0.95 -14.71
CA PHE A 108 5.90 -0.40 -14.45
C PHE A 108 4.88 -0.43 -13.31
N LEU A 109 5.15 0.28 -12.21
CA LEU A 109 4.23 0.37 -11.07
C LEU A 109 2.93 1.08 -11.44
N GLN A 110 2.97 2.09 -12.31
CA GLN A 110 1.75 2.74 -12.82
C GLN A 110 0.90 1.77 -13.65
N ILE A 111 1.52 1.04 -14.58
CA ILE A 111 0.81 0.04 -15.40
C ILE A 111 0.20 -1.04 -14.50
N LEU A 112 0.95 -1.54 -13.52
CA LEU A 112 0.48 -2.55 -12.57
C LEU A 112 -0.71 -2.03 -11.75
N SER A 113 -0.66 -0.77 -11.31
CA SER A 113 -1.74 -0.11 -10.59
C SER A 113 -3.00 0.02 -11.45
N ILE A 114 -2.85 0.42 -12.71
CA ILE A 114 -3.97 0.50 -13.67
C ILE A 114 -4.58 -0.89 -13.90
N MET A 115 -3.75 -1.92 -14.08
CA MET A 115 -4.23 -3.30 -14.24
C MET A 115 -5.02 -3.78 -13.01
N ASN A 116 -4.52 -3.54 -11.81
CA ASN A 116 -5.20 -3.92 -10.58
C ASN A 116 -6.54 -3.17 -10.41
N MET A 117 -6.57 -1.88 -10.73
CA MET A 117 -7.80 -1.08 -10.66
C MET A 117 -8.80 -1.43 -11.76
N SER A 118 -8.34 -1.86 -12.94
CA SER A 118 -9.21 -2.26 -14.05
C SER A 118 -9.73 -3.69 -13.91
N SER A 119 -9.20 -4.49 -13.00
CA SER A 119 -9.55 -5.90 -12.80
C SER A 119 -11.08 -6.16 -12.69
N PRO A 120 -11.88 -5.38 -11.94
CA PRO A 120 -13.33 -5.59 -11.88
C PRO A 120 -14.02 -5.37 -13.23
N ALA A 121 -13.60 -4.32 -13.96
CA ALA A 121 -14.15 -4.01 -15.28
C ALA A 121 -13.81 -5.10 -16.29
N ILE A 122 -12.57 -5.58 -16.31
CA ILE A 122 -12.11 -6.69 -17.15
C ILE A 122 -12.91 -7.96 -16.83
N SER A 123 -13.07 -8.29 -15.55
CA SER A 123 -13.85 -9.47 -15.14
C SER A 123 -15.32 -9.41 -15.58
N PHE A 124 -15.89 -8.22 -15.62
CA PHE A 124 -17.25 -8.02 -16.11
C PHE A 124 -17.35 -8.16 -17.64
N ILE A 125 -16.42 -7.57 -18.39
CA ILE A 125 -16.44 -7.52 -19.83
C ILE A 125 -16.00 -8.86 -20.47
N LEU A 126 -15.10 -9.60 -19.81
CA LEU A 126 -14.49 -10.82 -20.35
C LEU A 126 -15.51 -11.87 -20.84
N PRO A 127 -16.61 -12.20 -20.14
CA PRO A 127 -17.60 -13.14 -20.64
C PRO A 127 -18.27 -12.67 -21.93
N PHE A 128 -18.53 -11.38 -22.08
CA PHE A 128 -19.13 -10.80 -23.28
C PHE A 128 -18.15 -10.82 -24.45
N LEU A 129 -16.88 -10.51 -24.20
CA LEU A 129 -15.82 -10.62 -25.21
C LEU A 129 -15.66 -12.06 -25.69
N PHE A 130 -15.69 -13.02 -24.78
CA PHE A 130 -15.60 -14.44 -25.12
C PHE A 130 -16.79 -14.88 -26.02
N PHE A 131 -17.93 -14.22 -25.87
CA PHE A 131 -19.10 -14.47 -26.69
C PHE A 131 -19.03 -13.79 -28.08
N ILE A 132 -18.55 -12.57 -28.15
CA ILE A 132 -18.58 -11.73 -29.36
C ILE A 132 -17.37 -11.98 -30.27
N LEU A 133 -16.18 -12.19 -29.68
CA LEU A 133 -14.90 -12.24 -30.40
C LEU A 133 -14.82 -13.37 -31.44
N PRO A 134 -15.28 -14.63 -31.19
CA PRO A 134 -15.29 -15.66 -32.19
C PRO A 134 -16.24 -15.35 -33.36
N PHE A 135 -17.38 -14.72 -33.12
CA PHE A 135 -18.30 -14.28 -34.16
C PHE A 135 -17.64 -13.26 -35.08
N LEU A 136 -16.94 -12.26 -34.52
CA LEU A 136 -16.24 -11.25 -35.31
C LEU A 136 -15.10 -11.89 -36.13
N ILE A 137 -14.36 -12.84 -35.58
CA ILE A 137 -13.27 -13.54 -36.29
C ILE A 137 -13.82 -14.31 -37.49
N LEU A 138 -14.93 -15.04 -37.33
CA LEU A 138 -15.55 -15.78 -38.40
C LEU A 138 -16.06 -14.84 -39.51
N LYS A 139 -16.67 -13.72 -39.15
CA LYS A 139 -17.14 -12.71 -40.09
C LYS A 139 -16.00 -12.03 -40.86
N ILE A 140 -14.90 -11.72 -40.21
CA ILE A 140 -13.69 -11.15 -40.84
C ILE A 140 -13.07 -12.13 -41.83
N ARG A 141 -13.11 -13.44 -41.53
CA ARG A 141 -12.67 -14.49 -42.47
C ARG A 141 -13.59 -14.69 -43.65
N GLY A 142 -14.66 -13.93 -43.78
CA GLY A 142 -15.60 -14.00 -44.93
C GLY A 142 -16.53 -15.22 -44.90
N ILE A 143 -16.67 -15.88 -43.76
CA ILE A 143 -17.58 -17.01 -43.60
C ILE A 143 -19.01 -16.44 -43.41
N PRO A 144 -19.97 -16.73 -44.30
CA PRO A 144 -21.33 -16.21 -44.23
C PRO A 144 -22.10 -16.97 -43.13
N ILE A 145 -21.90 -16.56 -41.89
CA ILE A 145 -22.62 -17.13 -40.75
C ILE A 145 -23.59 -16.09 -40.22
N ASN A 146 -24.85 -16.46 -40.10
CA ASN A 146 -25.87 -15.67 -39.43
C ASN A 146 -25.68 -15.75 -37.93
N PHE A 147 -26.13 -14.74 -37.21
CA PHE A 147 -26.02 -14.71 -35.74
C PHE A 147 -26.71 -15.91 -35.07
N GLN A 148 -27.83 -16.37 -35.63
CA GLN A 148 -28.57 -17.54 -35.13
C GLN A 148 -27.74 -18.83 -35.24
N ASP A 149 -27.12 -19.05 -36.42
CA ASP A 149 -26.26 -20.23 -36.67
C ASP A 149 -25.02 -20.19 -35.74
N TYR A 150 -24.46 -19.00 -35.50
CA TYR A 150 -23.38 -18.79 -34.58
C TYR A 150 -23.77 -19.18 -33.15
N VAL A 151 -24.94 -18.77 -32.65
CA VAL A 151 -25.42 -19.12 -31.30
C VAL A 151 -25.55 -20.64 -31.15
N VAL A 152 -26.04 -21.34 -32.18
CA VAL A 152 -26.13 -22.82 -32.16
C VAL A 152 -24.73 -23.45 -32.08
N ILE A 153 -23.75 -22.99 -32.86
CA ILE A 153 -22.35 -23.47 -32.81
C ILE A 153 -21.75 -23.17 -31.45
N LEU A 154 -21.93 -21.94 -30.96
CA LEU A 154 -21.42 -21.54 -29.66
C LEU A 154 -22.00 -22.39 -28.53
N GLN A 155 -23.30 -22.69 -28.58
CA GLN A 155 -23.96 -23.56 -27.62
C GLN A 155 -23.34 -24.97 -27.61
N GLN A 156 -22.99 -25.48 -28.79
CA GLN A 156 -22.39 -26.79 -28.92
C GLN A 156 -20.94 -26.83 -28.39
N VAL A 157 -20.15 -25.79 -28.68
CA VAL A 157 -18.74 -25.68 -28.20
C VAL A 157 -18.69 -25.40 -26.73
N THR A 158 -19.58 -24.56 -26.21
CA THR A 158 -19.57 -24.12 -24.80
C THR A 158 -20.43 -24.97 -23.87
N LYS A 159 -20.94 -26.12 -24.34
CA LYS A 159 -21.87 -26.99 -23.60
C LYS A 159 -21.46 -27.28 -22.16
N ASN A 160 -20.16 -27.36 -21.90
CA ASN A 160 -19.61 -27.60 -20.58
C ASN A 160 -19.13 -26.32 -19.87
N HIS A 161 -19.19 -25.18 -20.55
CA HIS A 161 -18.78 -23.90 -19.99
C HIS A 161 -20.00 -23.16 -19.38
N PHE A 162 -19.77 -22.25 -18.43
CA PHE A 162 -20.83 -21.46 -17.76
C PHE A 162 -21.79 -20.79 -18.76
N ILE A 163 -21.26 -20.14 -19.80
CA ILE A 163 -22.06 -19.47 -20.85
C ILE A 163 -22.97 -20.45 -21.58
N GLY A 164 -22.46 -21.61 -21.92
CA GLY A 164 -23.26 -22.66 -22.61
C GLY A 164 -24.37 -23.22 -21.71
N LYS A 165 -24.10 -23.36 -20.43
CA LYS A 165 -25.08 -23.74 -19.42
C LYS A 165 -26.16 -22.68 -19.23
N MET A 166 -25.80 -21.41 -19.22
CA MET A 166 -26.79 -20.32 -19.24
C MET A 166 -27.70 -20.38 -20.46
N ILE A 167 -27.13 -20.53 -21.65
CA ILE A 167 -27.92 -20.62 -22.91
C ILE A 167 -28.81 -21.86 -22.87
N SER A 168 -28.28 -23.01 -22.42
CA SER A 168 -29.07 -24.24 -22.32
C SER A 168 -30.20 -24.17 -21.29
N CYS A 169 -30.04 -23.36 -20.24
CA CYS A 169 -31.09 -23.12 -19.26
C CYS A 169 -32.30 -22.38 -19.87
N PHE A 170 -32.06 -21.45 -20.81
CA PHE A 170 -33.15 -20.76 -21.56
C PHE A 170 -33.84 -21.66 -22.56
N THR A 171 -33.16 -22.67 -23.11
CA THR A 171 -33.73 -23.57 -24.12
C THR A 171 -34.36 -24.83 -23.54
N ASN A 172 -33.77 -25.37 -22.44
CA ASN A 172 -34.23 -26.57 -21.77
C ASN A 172 -34.32 -26.34 -20.27
N MET A 173 -35.49 -26.05 -19.74
CA MET A 173 -35.78 -25.84 -18.31
C MET A 173 -35.79 -27.16 -17.54
N SER A 174 -34.63 -27.83 -17.41
CA SER A 174 -34.52 -28.95 -16.50
C SER A 174 -34.10 -28.42 -15.13
N PHE A 175 -34.64 -29.01 -14.04
CA PHE A 175 -34.33 -28.63 -12.67
C PHE A 175 -32.81 -28.63 -12.42
N GLN A 176 -32.09 -29.63 -12.93
CA GLN A 176 -30.65 -29.77 -12.80
C GLN A 176 -29.86 -28.63 -13.48
N ASN A 177 -30.31 -28.17 -14.65
CA ASN A 177 -29.73 -27.05 -15.39
C ASN A 177 -29.96 -25.72 -14.64
N ILE A 178 -31.13 -25.53 -14.06
CA ILE A 178 -31.46 -24.33 -13.27
C ILE A 178 -30.56 -24.25 -12.04
N VAL A 179 -30.45 -25.32 -11.26
CA VAL A 179 -29.60 -25.36 -10.06
C VAL A 179 -28.12 -25.13 -10.40
N SER A 180 -27.62 -25.78 -11.42
CA SER A 180 -26.23 -25.61 -11.90
C SER A 180 -25.95 -24.16 -12.36
N THR A 181 -26.88 -23.54 -13.06
CA THR A 181 -26.77 -22.15 -13.55
C THR A 181 -26.81 -21.15 -12.40
N LEU A 182 -27.70 -21.36 -11.42
CA LEU A 182 -27.78 -20.52 -10.22
C LEU A 182 -26.50 -20.61 -9.38
N LEU A 183 -25.96 -21.81 -9.21
CA LEU A 183 -24.74 -22.02 -8.46
C LEU A 183 -23.53 -21.36 -9.13
N MET A 184 -23.37 -21.59 -10.44
CA MET A 184 -22.27 -20.96 -11.20
C MET A 184 -22.42 -19.45 -11.33
N GLY A 185 -23.64 -18.96 -11.49
CA GLY A 185 -23.96 -17.53 -11.49
C GLY A 185 -23.64 -16.89 -10.14
N GLY A 186 -24.04 -17.55 -9.04
CA GLY A 186 -23.72 -17.10 -7.68
C GLY A 186 -22.21 -17.01 -7.43
N LEU A 187 -21.43 -18.03 -7.85
CA LEU A 187 -19.97 -18.01 -7.75
C LEU A 187 -19.36 -16.88 -8.60
N TYR A 188 -19.88 -16.64 -9.80
CA TYR A 188 -19.41 -15.54 -10.66
C TYR A 188 -19.65 -14.17 -10.02
N PHE A 189 -20.86 -13.93 -9.49
CA PHE A 189 -21.16 -12.68 -8.79
C PHE A 189 -20.35 -12.51 -7.51
N TYR A 190 -20.12 -13.59 -6.76
CA TYR A 190 -19.26 -13.59 -5.59
C TYR A 190 -17.81 -13.20 -5.96
N GLN A 191 -17.27 -13.77 -7.03
CA GLN A 191 -15.93 -13.42 -7.50
C GLN A 191 -15.83 -11.98 -7.96
N MET A 192 -16.86 -11.49 -8.67
CA MET A 192 -16.95 -10.11 -9.10
C MET A 192 -16.98 -9.15 -7.90
N TYR A 193 -17.77 -9.47 -6.87
CA TYR A 193 -17.83 -8.72 -5.62
C TYR A 193 -16.45 -8.66 -4.95
N ASN A 194 -15.75 -9.78 -4.84
CA ASN A 194 -14.39 -9.83 -4.27
C ASN A 194 -13.39 -9.00 -5.08
N ASN A 195 -13.48 -9.00 -6.41
CA ASN A 195 -12.64 -8.18 -7.28
C ASN A 195 -12.87 -6.68 -7.04
N VAL A 196 -14.13 -6.27 -6.89
CA VAL A 196 -14.48 -4.87 -6.56
C VAL A 196 -13.91 -4.47 -5.21
N ILE A 197 -14.09 -5.30 -4.18
CA ILE A 197 -13.54 -5.03 -2.84
C ILE A 197 -12.01 -4.96 -2.87
N SER A 198 -11.35 -5.87 -3.57
CA SER A 198 -9.89 -5.85 -3.71
C SER A 198 -9.41 -4.58 -4.41
N CYS A 199 -10.12 -4.12 -5.44
CA CYS A 199 -9.83 -2.88 -6.13
C CYS A 199 -9.97 -1.66 -5.19
N MET A 200 -11.04 -1.61 -4.39
CA MET A 200 -11.27 -0.53 -3.41
C MET A 200 -10.15 -0.53 -2.36
N ARG A 201 -9.81 -1.68 -1.78
CA ARG A 201 -8.71 -1.79 -0.81
C ARG A 201 -7.37 -1.36 -1.41
N PHE A 202 -7.10 -1.74 -2.64
CA PHE A 202 -5.89 -1.32 -3.34
C PHE A 202 -5.84 0.19 -3.53
N TYR A 203 -6.95 0.81 -3.95
CA TYR A 203 -7.07 2.26 -4.08
C TYR A 203 -6.81 2.98 -2.76
N ASP A 204 -7.44 2.54 -1.67
CA ASP A 204 -7.27 3.12 -0.34
C ASP A 204 -5.81 3.00 0.13
N ASN A 205 -5.18 1.84 -0.10
CA ASN A 205 -3.77 1.62 0.24
C ASN A 205 -2.84 2.58 -0.54
N ILE A 206 -3.05 2.73 -1.85
CA ILE A 206 -2.24 3.65 -2.67
C ILE A 206 -2.44 5.10 -2.21
N HIS A 207 -3.68 5.49 -1.89
CA HIS A 207 -3.97 6.82 -1.37
C HIS A 207 -3.29 7.07 -0.02
N LYS A 208 -3.32 6.09 0.88
CA LYS A 208 -2.64 6.13 2.18
C LYS A 208 -1.12 6.30 2.03
N VAL A 209 -0.48 5.52 1.13
CA VAL A 209 0.96 5.66 0.87
C VAL A 209 1.32 7.01 0.28
N ASN A 210 0.54 7.49 -0.67
CA ASN A 210 0.79 8.80 -1.24
C ASN A 210 0.75 9.90 -0.16
N HIS A 211 -0.22 9.81 0.75
CA HIS A 211 -0.32 10.73 1.89
C HIS A 211 0.91 10.63 2.80
N TYR A 212 1.37 9.42 3.12
CA TYR A 212 2.59 9.19 3.90
C TYR A 212 3.83 9.78 3.23
N LEU A 213 4.00 9.55 1.92
CA LEU A 213 5.15 10.06 1.17
C LEU A 213 5.15 11.58 1.07
N CYS A 214 3.99 12.21 0.87
CA CYS A 214 3.86 13.66 0.88
C CYS A 214 4.24 14.25 2.24
N THR A 215 3.79 13.64 3.34
CA THR A 215 4.12 14.09 4.70
C THR A 215 5.60 13.88 5.01
N LEU A 216 6.19 12.75 4.60
CA LEU A 216 7.62 12.49 4.74
C LEU A 216 8.46 13.51 3.97
N LYS A 217 8.07 13.81 2.72
CA LYS A 217 8.73 14.83 1.92
C LYS A 217 8.69 16.19 2.61
N GLU A 218 7.52 16.62 3.07
CA GLU A 218 7.36 17.88 3.81
C GLU A 218 8.25 17.93 5.05
N TYR A 219 8.32 16.82 5.79
CA TYR A 219 9.18 16.71 6.97
C TYR A 219 10.66 16.82 6.61
N LEU A 220 11.11 16.11 5.58
CA LEU A 220 12.50 16.15 5.13
C LEU A 220 12.89 17.53 4.59
N ASP A 221 12.03 18.16 3.80
CA ASP A 221 12.28 19.51 3.27
C ASP A 221 12.41 20.54 4.41
N LYS A 222 11.52 20.51 5.40
CA LYS A 222 11.58 21.39 6.56
C LYS A 222 12.83 21.13 7.42
N THR A 223 13.18 19.86 7.63
CA THR A 223 14.35 19.48 8.41
C THR A 223 15.65 19.86 7.69
N SER A 224 15.73 19.59 6.38
CA SER A 224 16.88 19.95 5.56
C SER A 224 17.11 21.47 5.54
N ASN A 225 16.06 22.25 5.34
CA ASN A 225 16.15 23.72 5.36
C ASN A 225 16.63 24.26 6.71
N ARG A 226 16.27 23.61 7.82
CA ARG A 226 16.83 23.95 9.14
C ARG A 226 18.30 23.61 9.25
N MET A 227 18.70 22.41 8.83
CA MET A 227 20.08 21.97 8.90
C MET A 227 21.02 22.87 8.08
N ILE A 228 20.58 23.41 6.96
CA ILE A 228 21.34 24.37 6.14
C ILE A 228 21.63 25.68 6.90
N GLN A 229 20.81 26.06 7.88
CA GLN A 229 21.04 27.27 8.69
C GLN A 229 22.22 27.11 9.68
N PHE A 230 22.68 25.88 9.92
CA PHE A 230 23.82 25.58 10.81
C PHE A 230 25.13 25.36 10.06
N VAL A 231 25.14 25.40 8.75
CA VAL A 231 26.32 25.28 7.88
C VAL A 231 26.73 26.64 7.34
#